data_00a8e9e11ef9709b49c76a2d1f07f359
#
_entry.id   00a8e9e11ef9709b49c76a2d1f07f359
#
_cell.length_a   1.000
_cell.length_b   1.000
_cell.length_c   1.000
_cell.angle_alpha   90.00
_cell.angle_beta   90.00
_cell.angle_gamma   90.00
#
_symmetry.space_group_name_H-M   'P 1'
#
loop_
_entity.id
_entity.type
_entity.pdbx_description
1 polymer ?
#
loop_
_entity_poly.entity_id
_entity_poly.type
_entity_poly.pdbx_seq_one_letter_code
_entity_poly.pdbx_strand_id
1 'polypeptide(L)'
;MSDTTIRAVIVAHGSPSDPDPQERAMQALAASVARHLPGADVTGVTLASADRFETGLDRAAEGQGAPLVYPFFMARGWFTETFLRRRTGDRPAWQMAPFGLEPGLVELAAGTLRNTLAQKAWAAGDTTLFLAAHGSRSNPASRDSALRIAPAIAEAAALARVRVGFVEEAPFLAEAARDLGQAICLPFFALSASHVVEDIPEALAEARFDGPVLPPFIEHPGVDRLIAASLGRAARERRAA
;
A
#
# COMPACT_ATOMS: atom_id res chain seq x y z
N MET A 1 2.75 -11.46 -34.21
CA MET A 1 1.96 -10.93 -33.07
C MET A 1 2.89 -9.99 -32.32
N SER A 2 2.66 -8.68 -32.40
CA SER A 2 3.52 -7.71 -31.71
C SER A 2 3.39 -7.93 -30.21
N ASP A 3 4.48 -8.37 -29.60
CA ASP A 3 4.59 -8.51 -28.15
C ASP A 3 4.60 -7.10 -27.54
N THR A 4 3.40 -6.59 -27.21
CA THR A 4 3.29 -5.24 -26.66
C THR A 4 3.81 -5.29 -25.22
N THR A 5 5.03 -4.83 -25.04
CA THR A 5 5.70 -4.69 -23.74
C THR A 5 4.81 -3.94 -22.74
N ILE A 6 4.59 -4.50 -21.55
CA ILE A 6 3.92 -3.79 -20.45
C ILE A 6 4.84 -2.67 -20.00
N ARG A 7 4.35 -1.43 -20.03
CA ARG A 7 5.03 -0.28 -19.47
C ARG A 7 4.20 0.30 -18.36
N ALA A 8 4.82 0.47 -17.18
CA ALA A 8 4.12 0.89 -16.00
C ALA A 8 4.96 1.83 -15.13
N VAL A 9 4.28 2.78 -14.52
CA VAL A 9 4.82 3.65 -13.47
C VAL A 9 4.07 3.36 -12.18
N ILE A 10 4.76 2.78 -11.20
CA ILE A 10 4.24 2.59 -9.85
C ILE A 10 4.56 3.86 -9.07
N VAL A 11 3.54 4.54 -8.57
CA VAL A 11 3.70 5.85 -7.94
C VAL A 11 3.13 5.88 -6.53
N ALA A 12 3.93 6.37 -5.57
CA ALA A 12 3.51 6.61 -4.19
C ALA A 12 3.62 8.10 -3.84
N HIS A 13 3.12 8.48 -2.65
CA HIS A 13 3.20 9.87 -2.20
C HIS A 13 4.65 10.30 -1.96
N GLY A 14 5.39 9.53 -1.17
CA GLY A 14 6.72 9.91 -0.67
C GLY A 14 6.64 10.91 0.49
N SER A 15 7.81 11.31 1.00
CA SER A 15 7.96 12.34 2.03
C SER A 15 8.72 13.53 1.46
N PRO A 16 8.13 14.74 1.43
CA PRO A 16 8.84 15.93 0.94
C PRO A 16 10.06 16.32 1.80
N SER A 17 10.05 15.99 3.10
CA SER A 17 11.14 16.31 4.01
C SER A 17 12.37 15.40 3.86
N ASP A 18 12.15 14.14 3.42
CA ASP A 18 13.21 13.17 3.14
C ASP A 18 12.74 12.22 2.02
N PRO A 19 12.85 12.62 0.75
CA PRO A 19 12.30 11.85 -0.37
C PRO A 19 13.14 10.64 -0.75
N ASP A 20 14.46 10.66 -0.53
CA ASP A 20 15.40 9.69 -1.09
C ASP A 20 15.19 8.24 -0.61
N PRO A 21 14.94 7.94 0.68
CA PRO A 21 14.72 6.57 1.11
C PRO A 21 13.51 5.93 0.44
N GLN A 22 12.41 6.68 0.34
CA GLN A 22 11.16 6.19 -0.25
C GLN A 22 11.25 6.07 -1.77
N GLU A 23 11.97 6.99 -2.42
CA GLU A 23 12.26 6.88 -3.85
C GLU A 23 13.06 5.60 -4.16
N ARG A 24 14.12 5.31 -3.37
CA ARG A 24 14.88 4.06 -3.50
C ARG A 24 14.01 2.82 -3.25
N ALA A 25 13.13 2.86 -2.25
CA ALA A 25 12.22 1.76 -1.96
C ALA A 25 11.25 1.50 -3.12
N MET A 26 10.71 2.57 -3.73
CA MET A 26 9.84 2.45 -4.91
C MET A 26 10.57 1.90 -6.13
N GLN A 27 11.82 2.31 -6.36
CA GLN A 27 12.66 1.76 -7.43
C GLN A 27 12.95 0.26 -7.21
N ALA A 28 13.26 -0.13 -5.97
CA ALA A 28 13.47 -1.53 -5.60
C ALA A 28 12.19 -2.37 -5.78
N LEU A 29 11.04 -1.84 -5.38
CA LEU A 29 9.74 -2.48 -5.60
C LEU A 29 9.47 -2.68 -7.10
N ALA A 30 9.66 -1.64 -7.92
CA ALA A 30 9.45 -1.72 -9.37
C ALA A 30 10.37 -2.76 -10.02
N ALA A 31 11.65 -2.80 -9.63
CA ALA A 31 12.58 -3.81 -10.09
C ALA A 31 12.15 -5.24 -9.67
N SER A 32 11.57 -5.40 -8.48
CA SER A 32 11.02 -6.68 -8.03
C SER A 32 9.79 -7.09 -8.83
N VAL A 33 8.87 -6.16 -9.06
CA VAL A 33 7.68 -6.38 -9.90
C VAL A 33 8.06 -6.81 -11.32
N ALA A 34 9.04 -6.14 -11.92
CA ALA A 34 9.51 -6.45 -13.29
C ALA A 34 10.03 -7.89 -13.42
N ARG A 35 10.63 -8.48 -12.37
CA ARG A 35 11.07 -9.88 -12.37
C ARG A 35 9.92 -10.88 -12.58
N HIS A 36 8.70 -10.50 -12.21
CA HIS A 36 7.48 -11.31 -12.40
C HIS A 36 6.76 -11.04 -13.72
N LEU A 37 7.24 -10.08 -14.52
CA LEU A 37 6.67 -9.68 -15.81
C LEU A 37 7.77 -9.61 -16.88
N PRO A 38 8.22 -10.76 -17.42
CA PRO A 38 9.28 -10.78 -18.42
C PRO A 38 9.01 -9.83 -19.59
N GLY A 39 9.98 -8.99 -19.92
CA GLY A 39 9.87 -7.97 -20.96
C GLY A 39 9.12 -6.70 -20.59
N ALA A 40 8.60 -6.57 -19.36
CA ALA A 40 7.99 -5.32 -18.92
C ALA A 40 9.03 -4.25 -18.56
N ASP A 41 8.70 -2.99 -18.84
CA ASP A 41 9.41 -1.81 -18.31
C ASP A 41 8.58 -1.20 -17.18
N VAL A 42 9.06 -1.35 -15.94
CA VAL A 42 8.37 -0.89 -14.74
C VAL A 42 9.25 0.09 -13.99
N THR A 43 8.76 1.29 -13.78
CA THR A 43 9.45 2.35 -13.04
C THR A 43 8.72 2.62 -11.73
N GLY A 44 9.46 2.78 -10.63
CA GLY A 44 8.92 3.17 -9.33
C GLY A 44 9.35 4.59 -8.97
N VAL A 45 8.41 5.44 -8.58
CA VAL A 45 8.65 6.86 -8.27
C VAL A 45 7.81 7.33 -7.10
N THR A 46 8.17 8.47 -6.52
CA THR A 46 7.34 9.20 -5.57
C THR A 46 6.92 10.56 -6.11
N LEU A 47 5.76 11.05 -5.64
CA LEU A 47 5.28 12.41 -5.96
C LEU A 47 6.04 13.50 -5.19
N ALA A 48 6.73 13.13 -4.11
CA ALA A 48 7.53 14.04 -3.31
C ALA A 48 8.84 14.42 -3.99
N SER A 49 9.39 13.54 -4.83
CA SER A 49 10.58 13.83 -5.65
C SER A 49 10.18 14.66 -6.87
N ALA A 50 10.83 15.82 -7.03
CA ALA A 50 10.53 16.73 -8.13
C ALA A 50 10.71 16.04 -9.49
N ASP A 51 9.75 16.21 -10.40
CA ASP A 51 9.74 15.77 -11.79
C ASP A 51 9.95 14.25 -12.04
N ARG A 52 10.09 13.43 -10.98
CA ARG A 52 10.33 11.99 -11.12
C ARG A 52 9.14 11.28 -11.74
N PHE A 53 7.93 11.64 -11.32
CA PHE A 53 6.70 11.05 -11.87
C PHE A 53 6.54 11.39 -13.35
N GLU A 54 6.68 12.65 -13.71
CA GLU A 54 6.56 13.13 -15.09
C GLU A 54 7.63 12.50 -16.00
N THR A 55 8.88 12.51 -15.57
CA THR A 55 9.98 11.89 -16.32
C THR A 55 9.78 10.38 -16.49
N GLY A 56 9.31 9.69 -15.44
CA GLY A 56 8.99 8.26 -15.51
C GLY A 56 7.85 7.98 -16.48
N LEU A 57 6.84 8.86 -16.50
CA LEU A 57 5.70 8.73 -17.40
C LEU A 57 6.07 9.04 -18.85
N ASP A 58 6.87 10.09 -19.08
CA ASP A 58 7.36 10.46 -20.41
C ASP A 58 8.20 9.31 -21.01
N ARG A 59 9.13 8.75 -20.23
CA ARG A 59 9.92 7.57 -20.64
C ARG A 59 9.02 6.36 -20.96
N ALA A 60 8.05 6.07 -20.09
CA ALA A 60 7.14 4.95 -20.31
C ALA A 60 6.24 5.17 -21.55
N ALA A 61 6.00 6.42 -21.97
CA ALA A 61 5.21 6.79 -23.13
C ALA A 61 5.99 6.74 -24.46
N GLU A 62 7.34 6.65 -24.45
CA GLU A 62 8.17 6.57 -25.69
C GLU A 62 7.88 5.34 -26.54
N GLY A 63 7.23 4.32 -25.99
CA GLY A 63 6.85 3.13 -26.75
C GLY A 63 5.41 3.19 -27.27
N GLN A 64 4.92 2.06 -27.80
CA GLN A 64 3.55 1.97 -28.32
C GLN A 64 2.50 1.85 -27.21
N GLY A 65 1.43 2.64 -27.29
CA GLY A 65 0.28 2.64 -26.39
C GLY A 65 0.54 3.39 -25.08
N ALA A 66 -0.53 3.76 -24.38
CA ALA A 66 -0.48 4.46 -23.13
C ALA A 66 0.07 3.57 -22.00
N PRO A 67 1.07 4.01 -21.20
CA PRO A 67 1.56 3.26 -20.05
C PRO A 67 0.49 3.12 -18.97
N LEU A 68 0.67 2.11 -18.11
CA LEU A 68 -0.12 1.93 -16.89
C LEU A 68 0.44 2.82 -15.79
N VAL A 69 -0.40 3.57 -15.10
CA VAL A 69 -0.06 4.26 -13.85
C VAL A 69 -0.68 3.49 -12.70
N TYR A 70 0.14 2.91 -11.85
CA TYR A 70 -0.29 2.14 -10.70
C TYR A 70 -0.11 2.96 -9.41
N PRO A 71 -1.20 3.49 -8.80
CA PRO A 71 -1.11 4.24 -7.56
C PRO A 71 -0.85 3.29 -6.37
N PHE A 72 0.33 3.36 -5.76
CA PHE A 72 0.67 2.62 -4.54
C PHE A 72 0.22 3.41 -3.31
N PHE A 73 -1.09 3.51 -3.16
CA PHE A 73 -1.81 4.22 -2.09
C PHE A 73 -2.84 3.31 -1.44
N MET A 74 -3.13 3.50 -0.16
CA MET A 74 -4.03 2.65 0.61
C MET A 74 -5.53 2.93 0.37
N ALA A 75 -5.88 4.07 -0.22
CA ALA A 75 -7.26 4.47 -0.46
C ALA A 75 -7.40 5.32 -1.71
N ARG A 76 -8.63 5.42 -2.23
CA ARG A 76 -9.01 6.51 -3.14
C ARG A 76 -9.06 7.81 -2.37
N GLY A 77 -8.70 8.92 -3.01
CA GLY A 77 -8.76 10.21 -2.39
C GLY A 77 -8.18 11.29 -3.28
N TRP A 78 -7.98 12.48 -2.72
CA TRP A 78 -7.52 13.64 -3.48
C TRP A 78 -6.21 13.37 -4.24
N PHE A 79 -5.26 12.64 -3.63
CA PHE A 79 -4.00 12.31 -4.29
C PHE A 79 -4.19 11.41 -5.52
N THR A 80 -5.03 10.40 -5.45
CA THR A 80 -5.24 9.46 -6.56
C THR A 80 -6.22 9.99 -7.60
N GLU A 81 -7.23 10.77 -7.21
CA GLU A 81 -8.30 11.17 -8.13
C GLU A 81 -8.12 12.58 -8.71
N THR A 82 -7.42 13.46 -7.99
CA THR A 82 -7.22 14.84 -8.42
C THR A 82 -5.76 15.15 -8.68
N PHE A 83 -4.89 14.95 -7.67
CA PHE A 83 -3.50 15.39 -7.77
C PHE A 83 -2.72 14.59 -8.81
N LEU A 84 -2.81 13.26 -8.78
CA LEU A 84 -2.13 12.40 -9.73
C LEU A 84 -2.61 12.66 -11.17
N ARG A 85 -3.91 12.84 -11.37
CA ARG A 85 -4.46 13.20 -12.70
C ARG A 85 -3.93 14.53 -13.21
N ARG A 86 -3.83 15.55 -12.33
CA ARG A 86 -3.24 16.85 -12.69
C ARG A 86 -1.78 16.72 -13.07
N ARG A 87 -1.01 15.91 -12.34
CA ARG A 87 0.40 15.63 -12.65
C ARG A 87 0.57 14.83 -13.95
N THR A 88 -0.35 13.93 -14.25
CA THR A 88 -0.38 13.22 -15.54
C THR A 88 -0.62 14.20 -16.71
N GLY A 89 -1.49 15.21 -16.54
CA GLY A 89 -1.80 16.19 -17.56
C GLY A 89 -2.35 15.53 -18.84
N ASP A 90 -1.90 16.02 -20.01
CA ASP A 90 -2.31 15.50 -21.33
C ASP A 90 -1.52 14.27 -21.79
N ARG A 91 -0.64 13.73 -20.95
CA ARG A 91 0.14 12.53 -21.26
C ARG A 91 -0.78 11.32 -21.43
N PRO A 92 -0.57 10.53 -22.48
CA PRO A 92 -1.34 9.29 -22.65
C PRO A 92 -0.96 8.32 -21.51
N ALA A 93 -1.90 8.07 -20.60
CA ALA A 93 -1.69 7.14 -19.50
C ALA A 93 -3.00 6.49 -19.09
N TRP A 94 -2.92 5.25 -18.59
CA TRP A 94 -4.05 4.54 -18.01
C TRP A 94 -3.85 4.41 -16.50
N GLN A 95 -4.55 5.22 -15.74
CA GLN A 95 -4.51 5.14 -14.29
C GLN A 95 -5.36 3.99 -13.76
N MET A 96 -4.72 3.10 -13.03
CA MET A 96 -5.35 1.95 -12.37
C MET A 96 -5.97 2.34 -11.02
N ALA A 97 -6.75 1.42 -10.44
CA ALA A 97 -7.20 1.54 -9.05
C ALA A 97 -5.98 1.52 -8.09
N PRO A 98 -6.05 2.22 -6.95
CA PRO A 98 -4.96 2.23 -5.98
C PRO A 98 -4.79 0.86 -5.30
N PHE A 99 -3.56 0.59 -4.84
CA PHE A 99 -3.14 -0.66 -4.18
C PHE A 99 -4.07 -1.10 -3.05
N GLY A 100 -4.55 -0.18 -2.22
CA GLY A 100 -5.49 -0.49 -1.12
C GLY A 100 -6.85 -1.06 -1.56
N LEU A 101 -7.11 -1.10 -2.86
CA LEU A 101 -8.32 -1.71 -3.46
C LEU A 101 -8.00 -3.01 -4.24
N GLU A 102 -6.76 -3.50 -4.17
CA GLU A 102 -6.41 -4.77 -4.82
C GLU A 102 -7.18 -5.94 -4.21
N PRO A 103 -7.83 -6.78 -5.01
CA PRO A 103 -8.57 -7.93 -4.49
C PRO A 103 -7.73 -8.90 -3.65
N GLY A 104 -6.43 -9.02 -3.96
CA GLY A 104 -5.51 -9.90 -3.23
C GLY A 104 -4.90 -9.28 -1.96
N LEU A 105 -5.21 -8.02 -1.63
CA LEU A 105 -4.61 -7.34 -0.48
C LEU A 105 -4.98 -7.98 0.85
N VAL A 106 -6.23 -8.42 0.99
CA VAL A 106 -6.72 -9.12 2.19
C VAL A 106 -5.90 -10.37 2.46
N GLU A 107 -5.70 -11.20 1.44
CA GLU A 107 -4.94 -12.45 1.57
C GLU A 107 -3.45 -12.20 1.80
N LEU A 108 -2.87 -11.18 1.17
CA LEU A 108 -1.50 -10.74 1.42
C LEU A 108 -1.28 -10.39 2.90
N ALA A 109 -2.16 -9.56 3.47
CA ALA A 109 -2.12 -9.16 4.86
C ALA A 109 -2.36 -10.35 5.81
N ALA A 110 -3.38 -11.16 5.52
CA ALA A 110 -3.71 -12.35 6.31
C ALA A 110 -2.57 -13.37 6.29
N GLY A 111 -1.88 -13.54 5.17
CA GLY A 111 -0.71 -14.39 5.07
C GLY A 111 0.42 -13.95 5.99
N THR A 112 0.70 -12.64 6.05
CA THR A 112 1.72 -12.10 6.96
C THR A 112 1.31 -12.29 8.43
N LEU A 113 0.04 -12.07 8.76
CA LEU A 113 -0.49 -12.31 10.11
C LEU A 113 -0.36 -13.77 10.52
N ARG A 114 -0.76 -14.72 9.66
CA ARG A 114 -0.61 -16.17 9.92
C ARG A 114 0.85 -16.58 10.15
N ASN A 115 1.78 -16.02 9.36
CA ASN A 115 3.21 -16.27 9.55
C ASN A 115 3.70 -15.74 10.91
N THR A 116 3.24 -14.55 11.33
CA THR A 116 3.57 -13.97 12.63
C THR A 116 3.01 -14.80 13.78
N LEU A 117 1.75 -15.25 13.66
CA LEU A 117 1.14 -16.17 14.63
C LEU A 117 1.95 -17.46 14.79
N ALA A 118 2.36 -18.06 13.68
CA ALA A 118 3.17 -19.28 13.68
C ALA A 118 4.54 -19.06 14.36
N GLN A 119 5.22 -17.95 14.03
CA GLN A 119 6.51 -17.59 14.64
C GLN A 119 6.41 -17.33 16.17
N LYS A 120 5.28 -16.79 16.62
CA LYS A 120 5.00 -16.52 18.04
C LYS A 120 4.41 -17.74 18.77
N ALA A 121 4.04 -18.80 18.09
CA ALA A 121 3.25 -19.91 18.60
C ALA A 121 1.92 -19.42 19.24
N TRP A 122 1.28 -18.43 18.63
CA TRP A 122 0.03 -17.84 19.09
C TRP A 122 -1.18 -18.45 18.40
N ALA A 123 -2.27 -18.70 19.17
CA ALA A 123 -3.55 -19.10 18.59
C ALA A 123 -4.25 -17.88 17.95
N ALA A 124 -4.70 -18.02 16.73
CA ALA A 124 -5.42 -16.96 16.02
C ALA A 124 -6.71 -16.56 16.76
N GLY A 125 -7.47 -17.55 17.30
CA GLY A 125 -8.71 -17.31 18.03
C GLY A 125 -8.56 -16.54 19.35
N ASP A 126 -7.32 -16.34 19.85
CA ASP A 126 -7.04 -15.56 21.05
C ASP A 126 -6.39 -14.20 20.71
N THR A 127 -6.11 -13.94 19.43
CA THR A 127 -5.33 -12.79 18.98
C THR A 127 -6.24 -11.71 18.38
N THR A 128 -5.95 -10.46 18.71
CA THR A 128 -6.60 -9.26 18.16
C THR A 128 -5.77 -8.69 17.02
N LEU A 129 -6.40 -8.34 15.89
CA LEU A 129 -5.82 -7.45 14.89
C LEU A 129 -5.97 -6.00 15.38
N PHE A 130 -4.86 -5.30 15.59
CA PHE A 130 -4.86 -3.85 15.69
C PHE A 130 -4.39 -3.26 14.37
N LEU A 131 -5.32 -2.65 13.62
CA LEU A 131 -5.02 -1.99 12.36
C LEU A 131 -4.79 -0.51 12.61
N ALA A 132 -3.54 -0.05 12.42
CA ALA A 132 -3.15 1.35 12.57
C ALA A 132 -3.19 2.04 11.21
N ALA A 133 -4.04 3.06 11.04
CA ALA A 133 -4.27 3.74 9.77
C ALA A 133 -4.12 5.26 9.90
N HIS A 134 -4.03 5.95 8.76
CA HIS A 134 -3.85 7.41 8.75
C HIS A 134 -5.10 8.14 9.29
N GLY A 135 -6.29 7.77 8.79
CA GLY A 135 -7.48 8.58 8.99
C GLY A 135 -7.42 9.89 8.19
N SER A 136 -8.35 10.78 8.44
CA SER A 136 -8.30 12.15 7.91
C SER A 136 -9.44 12.99 8.47
N ARG A 137 -9.14 14.16 8.96
CA ARG A 137 -10.14 15.14 9.45
C ARG A 137 -11.02 15.74 8.35
N SER A 138 -10.57 15.70 7.10
CA SER A 138 -11.21 16.40 5.98
C SER A 138 -11.82 15.46 4.94
N ASN A 139 -11.42 14.19 4.89
CA ASN A 139 -11.88 13.24 3.87
C ASN A 139 -12.02 11.83 4.48
N PRO A 140 -13.22 11.23 4.47
CA PRO A 140 -13.47 9.94 5.10
C PRO A 140 -12.84 8.75 4.36
N ALA A 141 -12.34 8.93 3.14
CA ALA A 141 -11.91 7.82 2.29
C ALA A 141 -10.82 6.93 2.92
N SER A 142 -9.86 7.52 3.65
CA SER A 142 -8.81 6.78 4.36
C SER A 142 -9.40 5.93 5.47
N ARG A 143 -10.24 6.53 6.32
CA ARG A 143 -10.96 5.86 7.40
C ARG A 143 -11.85 4.74 6.89
N ASP A 144 -12.69 5.04 5.89
CA ASP A 144 -13.64 4.06 5.34
C ASP A 144 -12.91 2.87 4.70
N SER A 145 -11.76 3.12 4.06
CA SER A 145 -10.91 2.05 3.53
C SER A 145 -10.41 1.13 4.64
N ALA A 146 -9.88 1.69 5.73
CA ALA A 146 -9.39 0.93 6.88
C ALA A 146 -10.51 0.14 7.57
N LEU A 147 -11.64 0.79 7.86
CA LEU A 147 -12.79 0.17 8.52
C LEU A 147 -13.42 -0.97 7.70
N ARG A 148 -13.37 -0.85 6.36
CA ARG A 148 -13.88 -1.90 5.47
C ARG A 148 -12.95 -3.10 5.39
N ILE A 149 -11.62 -2.87 5.31
CA ILE A 149 -10.67 -3.95 5.06
C ILE A 149 -10.29 -4.70 6.35
N ALA A 150 -10.27 -4.02 7.50
CA ALA A 150 -9.80 -4.62 8.75
C ALA A 150 -10.58 -5.88 9.17
N PRO A 151 -11.93 -5.91 9.12
CA PRO A 151 -12.71 -7.13 9.40
C PRO A 151 -12.40 -8.26 8.42
N ALA A 152 -12.26 -7.95 7.12
CA ALA A 152 -11.96 -8.96 6.11
C ALA A 152 -10.56 -9.59 6.31
N ILE A 153 -9.57 -8.79 6.71
CA ILE A 153 -8.23 -9.29 7.05
C ILE A 153 -8.29 -10.18 8.30
N ALA A 154 -9.00 -9.74 9.35
CA ALA A 154 -9.14 -10.51 10.58
C ALA A 154 -9.84 -11.86 10.33
N GLU A 155 -10.91 -11.88 9.55
CA GLU A 155 -11.61 -13.09 9.14
C GLU A 155 -10.70 -14.02 8.35
N ALA A 156 -10.00 -13.53 7.32
CA ALA A 156 -9.10 -14.31 6.50
C ALA A 156 -7.91 -14.88 7.30
N ALA A 157 -7.47 -14.20 8.35
CA ALA A 157 -6.43 -14.69 9.28
C ALA A 157 -7.00 -15.49 10.46
N ALA A 158 -8.31 -15.70 10.53
CA ALA A 158 -9.05 -16.37 11.63
C ALA A 158 -8.79 -15.74 13.01
N LEU A 159 -8.60 -14.41 13.06
CA LEU A 159 -8.37 -13.68 14.31
C LEU A 159 -9.66 -13.46 15.09
N ALA A 160 -9.59 -13.48 16.41
CA ALA A 160 -10.75 -13.36 17.29
C ALA A 160 -11.44 -11.99 17.22
N ARG A 161 -10.66 -10.94 17.11
CA ARG A 161 -11.11 -9.55 17.22
C ARG A 161 -10.33 -8.64 16.29
N VAL A 162 -10.93 -7.49 15.97
CA VAL A 162 -10.31 -6.41 15.26
C VAL A 162 -10.54 -5.08 15.96
N ARG A 163 -9.51 -4.26 16.00
CA ARG A 163 -9.56 -2.88 16.47
C ARG A 163 -8.85 -2.00 15.43
N VAL A 164 -9.41 -0.84 15.14
CA VAL A 164 -8.81 0.14 14.23
C VAL A 164 -8.54 1.43 15.00
N GLY A 165 -7.35 2.00 14.82
CA GLY A 165 -6.98 3.30 15.35
C GLY A 165 -6.38 4.18 14.24
N PHE A 166 -6.46 5.49 14.43
CA PHE A 166 -6.06 6.47 13.44
C PHE A 166 -5.05 7.49 14.00
N VAL A 167 -4.21 8.01 13.10
CA VAL A 167 -3.28 9.10 13.44
C VAL A 167 -4.05 10.44 13.53
N GLU A 168 -4.90 10.74 12.56
CA GLU A 168 -5.48 12.07 12.35
C GLU A 168 -6.90 12.26 12.93
N GLU A 169 -7.55 11.20 13.40
CA GLU A 169 -8.92 11.24 13.92
C GLU A 169 -9.19 10.18 14.97
N ALA A 170 -10.29 10.32 15.73
CA ALA A 170 -10.70 9.33 16.71
C ALA A 170 -11.33 8.08 16.06
N PRO A 171 -11.16 6.89 16.67
CA PRO A 171 -10.34 6.65 17.85
C PRO A 171 -8.85 6.78 17.51
N PHE A 172 -8.11 7.57 18.29
CA PHE A 172 -6.68 7.75 18.10
C PHE A 172 -5.90 6.47 18.40
N LEU A 173 -4.70 6.34 17.80
CA LEU A 173 -3.88 5.12 17.89
C LEU A 173 -3.67 4.67 19.34
N ALA A 174 -3.22 5.58 20.22
CA ALA A 174 -2.93 5.25 21.60
C ALA A 174 -4.18 4.79 22.37
N GLU A 175 -5.34 5.42 22.13
CA GLU A 175 -6.61 5.02 22.72
C GLU A 175 -7.05 3.64 22.23
N ALA A 176 -6.99 3.43 20.92
CA ALA A 176 -7.43 2.19 20.28
C ALA A 176 -6.53 0.99 20.59
N ALA A 177 -5.25 1.23 20.89
CA ALA A 177 -4.28 0.18 21.22
C ALA A 177 -4.30 -0.28 22.68
N ARG A 178 -5.06 0.39 23.57
CA ARG A 178 -5.12 0.03 25.00
C ARG A 178 -5.88 -1.27 25.23
N ASP A 179 -5.40 -2.07 26.17
CA ASP A 179 -6.07 -3.24 26.73
C ASP A 179 -6.48 -4.30 25.69
N LEU A 180 -5.70 -4.46 24.62
CA LEU A 180 -6.00 -5.42 23.56
C LEU A 180 -5.67 -6.87 23.94
N GLY A 181 -4.88 -7.09 24.99
CA GLY A 181 -4.33 -8.39 25.32
C GLY A 181 -3.37 -8.87 24.22
N GLN A 182 -3.44 -10.15 23.86
CA GLN A 182 -2.63 -10.68 22.75
C GLN A 182 -3.07 -10.05 21.43
N ALA A 183 -2.21 -9.23 20.82
CA ALA A 183 -2.56 -8.48 19.63
C ALA A 183 -1.37 -8.31 18.69
N ILE A 184 -1.65 -8.18 17.38
CA ILE A 184 -0.67 -7.86 16.34
C ILE A 184 -1.05 -6.52 15.71
N CYS A 185 -0.12 -5.56 15.71
CA CYS A 185 -0.32 -4.29 15.02
C CYS A 185 0.05 -4.43 13.53
N LEU A 186 -0.90 -4.09 12.67
CA LEU A 186 -0.71 -3.98 11.23
C LEU A 186 -0.81 -2.51 10.81
N PRO A 187 0.31 -1.84 10.47
CA PRO A 187 0.29 -0.53 9.86
C PRO A 187 -0.37 -0.57 8.48
N PHE A 188 -1.50 0.11 8.31
CA PHE A 188 -2.21 0.22 7.05
C PHE A 188 -1.65 1.39 6.23
N PHE A 189 -0.36 1.27 5.89
CA PHE A 189 0.43 2.27 5.16
C PHE A 189 1.17 1.60 4.00
N ALA A 190 1.28 2.31 2.89
CA ALA A 190 1.99 1.82 1.71
C ALA A 190 3.51 1.81 1.93
N LEU A 191 4.05 2.89 2.47
CA LEU A 191 5.49 3.14 2.65
C LEU A 191 5.84 3.34 4.12
N SER A 192 7.13 3.13 4.44
CA SER A 192 7.72 3.60 5.69
C SER A 192 7.96 5.11 5.59
N ALA A 193 7.24 5.88 6.41
CA ALA A 193 7.33 7.33 6.53
C ALA A 193 7.14 7.71 8.01
N SER A 194 7.16 9.02 8.34
CA SER A 194 7.07 9.52 9.74
C SER A 194 5.99 8.83 10.57
N HIS A 195 4.79 8.68 10.03
CA HIS A 195 3.70 8.01 10.76
C HIS A 195 4.02 6.57 11.16
N VAL A 196 4.78 5.83 10.35
CA VAL A 196 5.16 4.44 10.64
C VAL A 196 6.33 4.37 11.60
N VAL A 197 7.28 5.30 11.50
CA VAL A 197 8.53 5.25 12.29
C VAL A 197 8.49 6.09 13.56
N GLU A 198 7.54 7.01 13.69
CA GLU A 198 7.40 7.94 14.81
C GLU A 198 6.04 7.77 15.51
N ASP A 199 4.92 8.13 14.85
CA ASP A 199 3.59 8.21 15.47
C ASP A 199 3.07 6.85 15.97
N ILE A 200 3.23 5.78 15.17
CA ILE A 200 2.79 4.44 15.59
C ILE A 200 3.60 3.95 16.79
N PRO A 201 4.96 3.94 16.78
CA PRO A 201 5.73 3.53 17.94
C PRO A 201 5.44 4.35 19.21
N GLU A 202 5.28 5.68 19.09
CA GLU A 202 4.94 6.56 20.22
C GLU A 202 3.58 6.20 20.81
N ALA A 203 2.56 6.08 19.96
CA ALA A 203 1.21 5.72 20.40
C ALA A 203 1.13 4.33 21.03
N LEU A 204 1.86 3.35 20.49
CA LEU A 204 1.95 2.01 21.04
C LEU A 204 2.65 1.98 22.39
N ALA A 205 3.71 2.79 22.58
CA ALA A 205 4.40 2.94 23.85
C ALA A 205 3.47 3.58 24.91
N GLU A 206 2.73 4.64 24.55
CA GLU A 206 1.72 5.26 25.42
C GLU A 206 0.63 4.26 25.84
N ALA A 207 0.17 3.43 24.90
CA ALA A 207 -0.83 2.39 25.14
C ALA A 207 -0.28 1.19 25.94
N ARG A 208 1.03 1.09 26.15
CA ARG A 208 1.73 -0.09 26.69
C ARG A 208 1.44 -1.35 25.87
N PHE A 209 1.39 -1.19 24.56
CA PHE A 209 1.23 -2.30 23.63
C PHE A 209 2.54 -3.09 23.54
N ASP A 210 2.49 -4.40 23.75
CA ASP A 210 3.65 -5.31 23.80
C ASP A 210 3.66 -6.35 22.67
N GLY A 211 2.69 -6.27 21.76
CA GLY A 211 2.57 -7.17 20.62
C GLY A 211 3.54 -6.85 19.48
N PRO A 212 3.69 -7.78 18.53
CA PRO A 212 4.47 -7.51 17.32
C PRO A 212 3.83 -6.42 16.45
N VAL A 213 4.69 -5.59 15.86
CA VAL A 213 4.32 -4.57 14.89
C VAL A 213 4.83 -5.03 13.52
N LEU A 214 3.92 -5.17 12.56
CA LEU A 214 4.27 -5.55 11.21
C LEU A 214 4.83 -4.35 10.43
N PRO A 215 5.63 -4.58 9.38
CA PRO A 215 6.11 -3.49 8.53
C PRO A 215 4.97 -2.91 7.67
N PRO A 216 5.18 -1.75 7.01
CA PRO A 216 4.26 -1.22 6.00
C PRO A 216 4.22 -2.13 4.76
N PHE A 217 3.17 -1.98 3.92
CA PHE A 217 2.90 -2.94 2.84
C PHE A 217 4.01 -3.09 1.81
N ILE A 218 4.83 -2.08 1.57
CA ILE A 218 5.98 -2.21 0.63
C ILE A 218 6.94 -3.33 1.03
N GLU A 219 7.01 -3.68 2.30
CA GLU A 219 7.89 -4.69 2.87
C GLU A 219 7.22 -6.06 3.05
N HIS A 220 5.90 -6.19 2.76
CA HIS A 220 5.22 -7.47 2.90
C HIS A 220 5.67 -8.46 1.82
N PRO A 221 5.98 -9.72 2.20
CA PRO A 221 6.31 -10.76 1.24
C PRO A 221 5.20 -10.97 0.22
N GLY A 222 5.53 -10.89 -1.07
CA GLY A 222 4.58 -11.10 -2.16
C GLY A 222 3.85 -9.85 -2.66
N VAL A 223 4.12 -8.66 -2.09
CA VAL A 223 3.56 -7.40 -2.61
C VAL A 223 3.90 -7.19 -4.08
N ASP A 224 5.12 -7.52 -4.47
CA ASP A 224 5.62 -7.46 -5.85
C ASP A 224 4.84 -8.37 -6.80
N ARG A 225 4.52 -9.60 -6.36
CA ARG A 225 3.71 -10.55 -7.13
C ARG A 225 2.27 -10.07 -7.30
N LEU A 226 1.70 -9.50 -6.24
CA LEU A 226 0.34 -8.94 -6.28
C LEU A 226 0.26 -7.80 -7.30
N ILE A 227 1.22 -6.86 -7.26
CA ILE A 227 1.28 -5.75 -8.21
C ILE A 227 1.52 -6.27 -9.64
N ALA A 228 2.44 -7.20 -9.83
CA ALA A 228 2.72 -7.79 -11.14
C ALA A 228 1.46 -8.48 -11.72
N ALA A 229 0.73 -9.23 -10.92
CA ALA A 229 -0.52 -9.87 -11.34
C ALA A 229 -1.56 -8.82 -11.77
N SER A 230 -1.66 -7.70 -11.04
CA SER A 230 -2.57 -6.59 -11.36
C SER A 230 -2.20 -5.91 -12.68
N LEU A 231 -0.92 -5.55 -12.87
CA LEU A 231 -0.42 -4.97 -14.11
C LEU A 231 -0.67 -5.92 -15.31
N GLY A 232 -0.42 -7.22 -15.12
CA GLY A 232 -0.67 -8.23 -16.14
C GLY A 232 -2.16 -8.36 -16.51
N ARG A 233 -3.08 -8.29 -15.54
CA ARG A 233 -4.53 -8.28 -15.80
C ARG A 233 -4.93 -7.04 -16.60
N ALA A 234 -4.55 -5.85 -16.14
CA ALA A 234 -4.88 -4.59 -16.80
C ALA A 234 -4.36 -4.54 -18.25
N ALA A 235 -3.15 -5.04 -18.49
CA ALA A 235 -2.59 -5.11 -19.85
C ALA A 235 -3.38 -6.05 -20.77
N ARG A 236 -3.87 -7.19 -20.26
CA ARG A 236 -4.71 -8.12 -21.03
C ARG A 236 -6.10 -7.54 -21.35
N GLU A 237 -6.75 -6.94 -20.36
CA GLU A 237 -8.06 -6.30 -20.53
C GLU A 237 -8.02 -5.20 -21.58
N ARG A 238 -6.95 -4.39 -21.60
CA ARG A 238 -6.76 -3.34 -22.62
C ARG A 238 -6.49 -3.86 -24.03
N ARG A 239 -5.94 -5.05 -24.16
CA ARG A 239 -5.74 -5.68 -25.48
C ARG A 239 -7.04 -6.27 -26.05
N ALA A 240 -7.99 -6.56 -25.16
CA ALA A 240 -9.29 -7.15 -25.54
C ALA A 240 -10.36 -6.09 -25.83
N ALA A 241 -10.14 -4.82 -25.44
CA ALA A 241 -11.05 -3.69 -25.65
C ALA A 241 -10.70 -2.89 -26.91
#